data_3ad2135c9685e6bcd66f212b428b88a3
#
_entry.id   3ad2135c9685e6bcd66f212b428b88a3
#
_cell.length_a   1.000
_cell.length_b   1.000
_cell.length_c   1.000
_cell.angle_alpha   90.00
_cell.angle_beta   90.00
_cell.angle_gamma   90.00
#
_symmetry.space_group_name_H-M   'P 1'
#
loop_
_entity.id
_entity.type
_entity.pdbx_description
1 polymer ?
#
loop_
_entity_poly.entity_id
_entity_poly.type
_entity_poly.pdbx_seq_one_letter_code
_entity_poly.pdbx_strand_id
1 'polypeptide(L)'
;MTTDVTDATFETAVLDRSTQATVVVDLWAPWCGPCRTLGPIIEKVVDAKDNVELVKVNIDENPGVANAFRVQSIPAVFAVKDKQVVDGFIGALPEAQVQAWVDKLVPPLSEADQLVAKGDEASLRAALELDPGHTAAILALAELLTERGDSDEALALLARIPESAETRRIAALARIGTAAPSDDGVEAKLDALLERVKDDETARQEYLDQLEVLGADDPRTAHYRRLLTSRLF
;
A
#
# COMPACT_ATOMS: atom_id res chain seq x y z
N MET A 1 12.04 1.31 -3.91
CA MET A 1 13.23 1.20 -2.98
C MET A 1 13.94 -0.11 -3.22
N THR A 2 15.24 -0.06 -3.47
CA THR A 2 16.07 -1.27 -3.69
C THR A 2 16.52 -1.84 -2.35
N THR A 3 16.38 -3.15 -2.14
CA THR A 3 16.77 -3.84 -0.90
C THR A 3 17.85 -4.88 -1.20
N ASP A 4 18.94 -4.89 -0.40
CA ASP A 4 19.91 -5.97 -0.46
C ASP A 4 19.39 -7.19 0.28
N VAL A 5 19.45 -8.37 -0.40
CA VAL A 5 18.91 -9.64 0.09
C VAL A 5 20.03 -10.66 0.22
N THR A 6 20.00 -11.43 1.32
CA THR A 6 20.95 -12.47 1.64
C THR A 6 20.32 -13.86 1.56
N ASP A 7 21.16 -14.93 1.60
CA ASP A 7 20.69 -16.32 1.70
C ASP A 7 19.67 -16.51 2.85
N ALA A 8 19.85 -15.80 3.97
CA ALA A 8 18.98 -15.89 5.15
C ALA A 8 17.66 -15.14 5.01
N THR A 9 17.62 -14.07 4.20
CA THR A 9 16.42 -13.21 4.05
C THR A 9 15.67 -13.50 2.74
N PHE A 10 16.22 -14.31 1.85
CA PHE A 10 15.68 -14.55 0.51
C PHE A 10 14.25 -15.12 0.54
N GLU A 11 13.98 -16.06 1.43
CA GLU A 11 12.64 -16.66 1.53
C GLU A 11 11.56 -15.61 1.79
N THR A 12 11.78 -14.77 2.80
CA THR A 12 10.80 -13.74 3.19
C THR A 12 10.79 -12.57 2.21
N ALA A 13 11.96 -12.05 1.84
CA ALA A 13 12.06 -10.84 1.01
C ALA A 13 11.77 -11.07 -0.48
N VAL A 14 11.87 -12.31 -0.95
CA VAL A 14 11.61 -12.66 -2.35
C VAL A 14 10.43 -13.60 -2.48
N LEU A 15 10.50 -14.81 -1.91
CA LEU A 15 9.47 -15.82 -2.16
C LEU A 15 8.11 -15.43 -1.55
N ASP A 16 8.07 -15.06 -0.27
CA ASP A 16 6.82 -14.67 0.36
C ASP A 16 6.30 -13.35 -0.20
N ARG A 17 7.19 -12.38 -0.45
CA ARG A 17 6.83 -11.10 -1.06
C ARG A 17 6.29 -11.25 -2.48
N SER A 18 6.78 -12.22 -3.25
CA SER A 18 6.34 -12.49 -4.62
C SER A 18 4.88 -12.92 -4.76
N THR A 19 4.19 -13.24 -3.66
CA THR A 19 2.75 -13.51 -3.66
C THR A 19 1.89 -12.24 -3.72
N GLN A 20 2.50 -11.08 -3.43
CA GLN A 20 1.83 -9.77 -3.39
C GLN A 20 2.27 -8.86 -4.55
N ALA A 21 3.55 -8.88 -4.91
CA ALA A 21 4.13 -8.08 -5.98
C ALA A 21 5.10 -8.92 -6.80
N THR A 22 5.37 -8.53 -8.04
CA THR A 22 6.46 -9.17 -8.81
C THR A 22 7.81 -8.69 -8.26
N VAL A 23 8.68 -9.61 -7.83
CA VAL A 23 10.01 -9.28 -7.31
C VAL A 23 11.06 -9.52 -8.38
N VAL A 24 11.76 -8.46 -8.77
CA VAL A 24 12.92 -8.49 -9.67
C VAL A 24 14.16 -8.72 -8.82
N VAL A 25 14.89 -9.78 -9.12
CA VAL A 25 16.13 -10.18 -8.42
C VAL A 25 17.32 -9.89 -9.33
N ASP A 26 18.15 -8.90 -8.97
CA ASP A 26 19.40 -8.55 -9.64
C ASP A 26 20.57 -9.30 -8.97
N LEU A 27 21.12 -10.31 -9.67
CA LEU A 27 22.25 -11.09 -9.22
C LEU A 27 23.54 -10.47 -9.76
N TRP A 28 24.34 -9.93 -8.87
CA TRP A 28 25.51 -9.11 -9.19
C TRP A 28 26.73 -9.42 -8.31
N ALA A 29 27.87 -8.81 -8.62
CA ALA A 29 29.05 -8.82 -7.76
C ALA A 29 29.85 -7.50 -7.91
N PRO A 30 30.66 -7.09 -6.89
CA PRO A 30 31.42 -5.84 -6.92
C PRO A 30 32.44 -5.73 -8.07
N TRP A 31 33.01 -6.85 -8.49
CA TRP A 31 33.96 -6.91 -9.60
C TRP A 31 33.33 -6.92 -10.98
N CYS A 32 32.01 -7.05 -11.07
CA CYS A 32 31.27 -7.12 -12.33
C CYS A 32 31.07 -5.72 -12.94
N GLY A 33 31.89 -5.35 -13.92
CA GLY A 33 31.78 -4.09 -14.64
C GLY A 33 30.40 -3.84 -15.28
N PRO A 34 29.85 -4.78 -16.06
CA PRO A 34 28.53 -4.66 -16.67
C PRO A 34 27.39 -4.52 -15.66
N CYS A 35 27.49 -5.14 -14.46
CA CYS A 35 26.50 -5.00 -13.38
C CYS A 35 26.40 -3.55 -12.87
N ARG A 36 27.54 -2.85 -12.78
CA ARG A 36 27.57 -1.44 -12.36
C ARG A 36 26.90 -0.50 -13.37
N THR A 37 26.81 -0.91 -14.63
CA THR A 37 26.09 -0.14 -15.66
C THR A 37 24.60 -0.50 -15.64
N LEU A 38 24.25 -1.75 -15.46
CA LEU A 38 22.87 -2.24 -15.50
C LEU A 38 22.08 -1.87 -14.24
N GLY A 39 22.71 -1.96 -13.04
CA GLY A 39 22.03 -1.72 -11.75
C GLY A 39 21.24 -0.41 -11.70
N PRO A 40 21.86 0.75 -11.96
CA PRO A 40 21.13 2.03 -11.97
C PRO A 40 19.96 2.09 -12.97
N ILE A 41 20.08 1.37 -14.10
CA ILE A 41 19.03 1.32 -15.12
C ILE A 41 17.84 0.52 -14.58
N ILE A 42 18.05 -0.64 -13.97
CA ILE A 42 16.99 -1.46 -13.39
C ILE A 42 16.32 -0.71 -12.25
N GLU A 43 17.10 -0.11 -11.35
CA GLU A 43 16.60 0.70 -10.23
C GLU A 43 15.64 1.78 -10.74
N LYS A 44 16.08 2.59 -11.70
CA LYS A 44 15.27 3.64 -12.30
C LYS A 44 13.97 3.12 -12.93
N VAL A 45 14.05 2.01 -13.66
CA VAL A 45 12.90 1.44 -14.38
C VAL A 45 11.89 0.82 -13.42
N VAL A 46 12.36 0.08 -12.41
CA VAL A 46 11.49 -0.58 -11.44
C VAL A 46 10.85 0.45 -10.49
N ASP A 47 11.61 1.45 -10.01
CA ASP A 47 11.08 2.50 -9.14
C ASP A 47 9.95 3.34 -9.81
N ALA A 48 9.85 3.31 -11.13
CA ALA A 48 8.78 3.95 -11.89
C ALA A 48 7.52 3.08 -12.05
N LYS A 49 7.47 1.90 -11.42
CA LYS A 49 6.37 0.93 -11.56
C LYS A 49 5.77 0.57 -10.22
N ASP A 50 4.45 0.60 -10.17
CA ASP A 50 3.71 0.02 -9.06
C ASP A 50 3.70 -1.53 -9.19
N ASN A 51 3.62 -2.22 -8.07
CA ASN A 51 3.55 -3.69 -7.98
C ASN A 51 4.76 -4.48 -8.55
N VAL A 52 5.90 -3.81 -8.77
CA VAL A 52 7.19 -4.44 -9.06
C VAL A 52 8.21 -3.93 -8.05
N GLU A 53 8.94 -4.84 -7.43
CA GLU A 53 9.96 -4.52 -6.43
C GLU A 53 11.32 -5.03 -6.89
N LEU A 54 12.39 -4.31 -6.54
CA LEU A 54 13.76 -4.70 -6.87
C LEU A 54 14.51 -5.13 -5.62
N VAL A 55 15.11 -6.31 -5.69
CA VAL A 55 16.11 -6.76 -4.71
C VAL A 55 17.43 -7.06 -5.41
N LYS A 56 18.52 -6.82 -4.68
CA LYS A 56 19.88 -7.09 -5.14
C LYS A 56 20.50 -8.19 -4.31
N VAL A 57 21.18 -9.12 -4.97
CA VAL A 57 21.87 -10.24 -4.33
C VAL A 57 23.31 -10.28 -4.80
N ASN A 58 24.25 -10.02 -3.89
CA ASN A 58 25.67 -10.21 -4.15
C ASN A 58 25.99 -11.72 -4.14
N ILE A 59 26.33 -12.29 -5.29
CA ILE A 59 26.56 -13.73 -5.43
C ILE A 59 27.81 -14.25 -4.71
N ASP A 60 28.78 -13.37 -4.43
CA ASP A 60 29.99 -13.75 -3.68
C ASP A 60 29.69 -14.02 -2.20
N GLU A 61 28.70 -13.29 -1.65
CA GLU A 61 28.27 -13.40 -0.26
C GLU A 61 27.07 -14.34 -0.07
N ASN A 62 26.34 -14.65 -1.15
CA ASN A 62 25.10 -15.40 -1.12
C ASN A 62 25.11 -16.56 -2.14
N PRO A 63 26.00 -17.56 -1.96
CA PRO A 63 26.13 -18.68 -2.87
C PRO A 63 24.88 -19.59 -2.89
N GLY A 64 24.08 -19.62 -1.83
CA GLY A 64 22.84 -20.38 -1.76
C GLY A 64 21.82 -19.89 -2.79
N VAL A 65 21.57 -18.58 -2.84
CA VAL A 65 20.70 -17.97 -3.85
C VAL A 65 21.28 -18.14 -5.24
N ALA A 66 22.58 -17.88 -5.44
CA ALA A 66 23.23 -18.04 -6.75
C ALA A 66 23.07 -19.47 -7.31
N ASN A 67 23.19 -20.48 -6.45
CA ASN A 67 22.98 -21.89 -6.82
C ASN A 67 21.51 -22.20 -7.11
N ALA A 68 20.57 -21.67 -6.34
CA ALA A 68 19.13 -21.87 -6.54
C ALA A 68 18.68 -21.35 -7.93
N PHE A 69 19.21 -20.19 -8.35
CA PHE A 69 18.96 -19.63 -9.68
C PHE A 69 19.87 -20.25 -10.77
N ARG A 70 20.80 -21.15 -10.43
CA ARG A 70 21.75 -21.76 -11.36
C ARG A 70 22.52 -20.72 -12.18
N VAL A 71 22.97 -19.65 -11.51
CA VAL A 71 23.66 -18.53 -12.16
C VAL A 71 24.99 -19.00 -12.74
N GLN A 72 25.16 -18.87 -14.06
CA GLN A 72 26.40 -19.20 -14.75
C GLN A 72 27.23 -17.97 -15.14
N SER A 73 26.56 -16.84 -15.27
CA SER A 73 27.21 -15.56 -15.57
C SER A 73 26.38 -14.41 -15.02
N ILE A 74 27.03 -13.27 -14.73
CA ILE A 74 26.42 -12.04 -14.25
C ILE A 74 26.73 -10.86 -15.20
N PRO A 75 25.84 -9.83 -15.24
CA PRO A 75 24.60 -9.71 -14.49
C PRO A 75 23.56 -10.75 -14.93
N ALA A 76 22.76 -11.23 -13.98
CA ALA A 76 21.63 -12.10 -14.26
C ALA A 76 20.42 -11.57 -13.47
N VAL A 77 19.33 -11.30 -14.18
CA VAL A 77 18.14 -10.68 -13.61
C VAL A 77 16.96 -11.61 -13.82
N PHE A 78 16.22 -11.88 -12.75
CA PHE A 78 15.06 -12.76 -12.77
C PHE A 78 13.85 -12.08 -12.16
N ALA A 79 12.66 -12.39 -12.67
CA ALA A 79 11.38 -12.00 -12.08
C ALA A 79 10.76 -13.19 -11.36
N VAL A 80 10.38 -12.99 -10.11
CA VAL A 80 9.72 -13.98 -9.27
C VAL A 80 8.31 -13.50 -8.96
N LYS A 81 7.31 -14.33 -9.24
CA LYS A 81 5.90 -14.12 -8.91
C LYS A 81 5.31 -15.45 -8.42
N ASP A 82 4.46 -15.37 -7.39
CA ASP A 82 3.82 -16.54 -6.77
C ASP A 82 4.83 -17.64 -6.43
N LYS A 83 6.00 -17.26 -5.88
CA LYS A 83 7.13 -18.13 -5.50
C LYS A 83 7.80 -18.85 -6.66
N GLN A 84 7.56 -18.43 -7.89
CA GLN A 84 8.14 -19.03 -9.09
C GLN A 84 8.87 -17.99 -9.94
N VAL A 85 9.97 -18.42 -10.56
CA VAL A 85 10.63 -17.61 -11.59
C VAL A 85 9.74 -17.61 -12.84
N VAL A 86 9.25 -16.43 -13.23
CA VAL A 86 8.34 -16.27 -14.36
C VAL A 86 9.04 -15.77 -15.62
N ASP A 87 10.14 -15.03 -15.49
CA ASP A 87 10.95 -14.52 -16.62
C ASP A 87 12.35 -14.15 -16.12
N GLY A 88 13.27 -13.86 -17.04
CA GLY A 88 14.63 -13.41 -16.71
C GLY A 88 15.49 -13.17 -17.94
N PHE A 89 16.61 -12.48 -17.73
CA PHE A 89 17.64 -12.30 -18.75
C PHE A 89 19.05 -12.34 -18.15
N ILE A 90 20.04 -12.61 -19.00
CA ILE A 90 21.45 -12.67 -18.62
C ILE A 90 22.22 -11.66 -19.47
N GLY A 91 23.13 -10.92 -18.84
CA GLY A 91 23.92 -9.87 -19.48
C GLY A 91 23.31 -8.48 -19.34
N ALA A 92 24.11 -7.45 -19.61
CA ALA A 92 23.66 -6.08 -19.55
C ALA A 92 22.77 -5.74 -20.76
N LEU A 93 21.61 -5.17 -20.51
CA LEU A 93 20.67 -4.70 -21.52
C LEU A 93 20.63 -3.15 -21.54
N PRO A 94 20.39 -2.55 -22.72
CA PRO A 94 20.09 -1.12 -22.82
C PRO A 94 18.77 -0.77 -22.08
N GLU A 95 18.64 0.48 -21.59
CA GLU A 95 17.47 0.94 -20.81
C GLU A 95 16.13 0.64 -21.50
N ALA A 96 16.03 0.86 -22.82
CA ALA A 96 14.79 0.58 -23.55
C ALA A 96 14.38 -0.91 -23.52
N GLN A 97 15.35 -1.83 -23.47
CA GLN A 97 15.05 -3.27 -23.37
C GLN A 97 14.71 -3.67 -21.94
N VAL A 98 15.37 -3.09 -20.93
CA VAL A 98 15.00 -3.26 -19.52
C VAL A 98 13.57 -2.75 -19.29
N GLN A 99 13.24 -1.57 -19.81
CA GLN A 99 11.90 -1.00 -19.74
C GLN A 99 10.85 -1.95 -20.35
N ALA A 100 11.08 -2.39 -21.59
CA ALA A 100 10.17 -3.31 -22.28
C ALA A 100 10.03 -4.67 -21.57
N TRP A 101 11.07 -5.12 -20.87
CA TRP A 101 11.02 -6.35 -20.08
C TRP A 101 10.22 -6.14 -18.80
N VAL A 102 10.47 -5.07 -18.05
CA VAL A 102 9.71 -4.75 -16.82
C VAL A 102 8.25 -4.49 -17.14
N ASP A 103 7.93 -3.83 -18.26
CA ASP A 103 6.55 -3.58 -18.70
C ASP A 103 5.73 -4.87 -18.89
N LYS A 104 6.39 -5.97 -19.29
CA LYS A 104 5.73 -7.28 -19.40
C LYS A 104 5.44 -7.93 -18.05
N LEU A 105 6.20 -7.57 -17.00
CA LEU A 105 6.02 -8.10 -15.64
C LEU A 105 4.86 -7.45 -14.90
N VAL A 106 4.49 -6.24 -15.31
CA VAL A 106 3.31 -5.54 -14.77
C VAL A 106 2.08 -6.09 -15.50
N PRO A 107 1.14 -6.73 -14.79
CA PRO A 107 -0.12 -7.09 -15.43
C PRO A 107 -0.78 -5.82 -15.96
N PRO A 108 -1.41 -5.86 -17.13
CA PRO A 108 -2.20 -4.71 -17.59
C PRO A 108 -3.24 -4.39 -16.51
N LEU A 109 -3.42 -3.08 -16.25
CA LEU A 109 -4.47 -2.63 -15.34
C LEU A 109 -5.79 -3.26 -15.77
N SER A 110 -6.52 -3.84 -14.83
CA SER A 110 -7.87 -4.33 -15.09
C SER A 110 -8.74 -3.19 -15.59
N GLU A 111 -9.85 -3.50 -16.24
CA GLU A 111 -10.81 -2.47 -16.69
C GLU A 111 -11.33 -1.67 -15.47
N ALA A 112 -11.52 -2.33 -14.33
CA ALA A 112 -11.88 -1.68 -13.07
C ALA A 112 -10.78 -0.71 -12.59
N ASP A 113 -9.50 -1.12 -12.58
CA ASP A 113 -8.38 -0.24 -12.20
C ASP A 113 -8.28 0.99 -13.13
N GLN A 114 -8.48 0.80 -14.43
CA GLN A 114 -8.48 1.90 -15.40
C GLN A 114 -9.61 2.91 -15.14
N LEU A 115 -10.77 2.43 -14.70
CA LEU A 115 -11.89 3.28 -14.30
C LEU A 115 -11.58 4.01 -12.99
N VAL A 116 -11.01 3.33 -11.99
CA VAL A 116 -10.59 3.95 -10.73
C VAL A 116 -9.57 5.06 -10.96
N ALA A 117 -8.62 4.86 -11.87
CA ALA A 117 -7.62 5.87 -12.20
C ALA A 117 -8.19 7.18 -12.77
N LYS A 118 -9.43 7.20 -13.27
CA LYS A 118 -10.12 8.42 -13.69
C LYS A 118 -10.58 9.28 -12.53
N GLY A 119 -10.91 8.67 -11.39
CA GLY A 119 -11.24 9.33 -10.14
C GLY A 119 -12.60 10.02 -10.07
N ASP A 120 -13.39 10.02 -11.14
CA ASP A 120 -14.74 10.59 -11.13
C ASP A 120 -15.79 9.57 -10.64
N GLU A 121 -16.89 10.06 -10.08
CA GLU A 121 -17.93 9.21 -9.48
C GLU A 121 -18.51 8.19 -10.46
N ALA A 122 -18.76 8.59 -11.71
CA ALA A 122 -19.35 7.69 -12.70
C ALA A 122 -18.41 6.53 -13.04
N SER A 123 -17.13 6.82 -13.17
CA SER A 123 -16.08 5.81 -13.41
C SER A 123 -15.89 4.90 -12.21
N LEU A 124 -15.91 5.44 -10.97
CA LEU A 124 -15.81 4.63 -9.74
C LEU A 124 -17.03 3.69 -9.57
N ARG A 125 -18.23 4.16 -9.87
CA ARG A 125 -19.43 3.32 -9.87
C ARG A 125 -19.35 2.22 -10.93
N ALA A 126 -18.89 2.54 -12.14
CA ALA A 126 -18.68 1.56 -13.20
C ALA A 126 -17.60 0.52 -12.82
N ALA A 127 -16.54 0.93 -12.13
CA ALA A 127 -15.54 0.01 -11.59
C ALA A 127 -16.18 -0.99 -10.60
N LEU A 128 -17.09 -0.53 -9.73
CA LEU A 128 -17.80 -1.38 -8.77
C LEU A 128 -18.87 -2.27 -9.40
N GLU A 129 -19.36 -1.95 -10.60
CA GLU A 129 -20.20 -2.87 -11.39
C GLU A 129 -19.38 -4.03 -11.94
N LEU A 130 -18.12 -3.80 -12.34
CA LEU A 130 -17.19 -4.82 -12.83
C LEU A 130 -16.63 -5.68 -11.68
N ASP A 131 -16.19 -5.03 -10.60
CA ASP A 131 -15.67 -5.67 -9.39
C ASP A 131 -16.30 -5.05 -8.14
N PRO A 132 -17.38 -5.64 -7.63
CA PRO A 132 -18.06 -5.13 -6.43
C PRO A 132 -17.21 -5.08 -5.16
N GLY A 133 -16.09 -5.81 -5.11
CA GLY A 133 -15.15 -5.85 -3.98
C GLY A 133 -13.91 -4.96 -4.16
N HIS A 134 -13.83 -4.18 -5.23
CA HIS A 134 -12.64 -3.40 -5.56
C HIS A 134 -12.33 -2.34 -4.49
N THR A 135 -11.38 -2.64 -3.64
CA THR A 135 -11.08 -1.82 -2.44
C THR A 135 -10.78 -0.36 -2.77
N ALA A 136 -9.94 -0.11 -3.77
CA ALA A 136 -9.59 1.27 -4.15
C ALA A 136 -10.80 2.06 -4.69
N ALA A 137 -11.70 1.41 -5.45
CA ALA A 137 -12.93 2.04 -5.93
C ALA A 137 -13.88 2.37 -4.77
N ILE A 138 -14.02 1.47 -3.80
CA ILE A 138 -14.86 1.68 -2.60
C ILE A 138 -14.33 2.85 -1.79
N LEU A 139 -13.03 2.89 -1.50
CA LEU A 139 -12.42 3.98 -0.74
C LEU A 139 -12.59 5.33 -1.44
N ALA A 140 -12.22 5.41 -2.72
CA ALA A 140 -12.32 6.64 -3.48
C ALA A 140 -13.78 7.15 -3.61
N LEU A 141 -14.72 6.25 -3.88
CA LEU A 141 -16.13 6.63 -3.95
C LEU A 141 -16.68 7.05 -2.59
N ALA A 142 -16.32 6.36 -1.51
CA ALA A 142 -16.73 6.73 -0.15
C ALA A 142 -16.18 8.10 0.28
N GLU A 143 -14.96 8.46 -0.12
CA GLU A 143 -14.41 9.81 0.10
C GLU A 143 -15.23 10.88 -0.64
N LEU A 144 -15.50 10.70 -1.94
CA LEU A 144 -16.33 11.63 -2.71
C LEU A 144 -17.73 11.81 -2.13
N LEU A 145 -18.36 10.70 -1.71
CA LEU A 145 -19.69 10.74 -1.08
C LEU A 145 -19.66 11.45 0.27
N THR A 146 -18.61 11.24 1.07
CA THR A 146 -18.41 11.91 2.34
C THR A 146 -18.24 13.42 2.15
N GLU A 147 -17.44 13.86 1.17
CA GLU A 147 -17.26 15.27 0.85
C GLU A 147 -18.56 15.95 0.42
N ARG A 148 -19.43 15.22 -0.28
CA ARG A 148 -20.75 15.70 -0.71
C ARG A 148 -21.80 15.67 0.40
N GLY A 149 -21.55 14.92 1.48
CA GLY A 149 -22.50 14.77 2.62
C GLY A 149 -23.43 13.56 2.49
N ASP A 150 -23.19 12.66 1.53
CA ASP A 150 -23.95 11.41 1.34
C ASP A 150 -23.44 10.30 2.26
N SER A 151 -23.47 10.57 3.56
CA SER A 151 -22.83 9.77 4.60
C SER A 151 -23.33 8.32 4.66
N ASP A 152 -24.65 8.11 4.50
CA ASP A 152 -25.24 6.77 4.57
C ASP A 152 -24.73 5.86 3.46
N GLU A 153 -24.59 6.36 2.24
CA GLU A 153 -24.06 5.60 1.12
C GLU A 153 -22.56 5.32 1.29
N ALA A 154 -21.79 6.32 1.77
CA ALA A 154 -20.37 6.15 2.07
C ALA A 154 -20.14 5.04 3.10
N LEU A 155 -20.88 5.04 4.20
CA LEU A 155 -20.79 4.01 5.24
C LEU A 155 -21.19 2.63 4.74
N ALA A 156 -22.23 2.54 3.91
CA ALA A 156 -22.68 1.28 3.31
C ALA A 156 -21.61 0.67 2.36
N LEU A 157 -20.89 1.51 1.62
CA LEU A 157 -19.78 1.08 0.77
C LEU A 157 -18.61 0.57 1.60
N LEU A 158 -18.19 1.32 2.63
CA LEU A 158 -17.07 0.94 3.49
C LEU A 158 -17.31 -0.38 4.23
N ALA A 159 -18.56 -0.70 4.57
CA ALA A 159 -18.93 -1.98 5.20
C ALA A 159 -18.68 -3.21 4.31
N ARG A 160 -18.39 -3.04 3.02
CA ARG A 160 -18.14 -4.13 2.05
C ARG A 160 -16.69 -4.63 2.06
N ILE A 161 -15.78 -3.88 2.66
CA ILE A 161 -14.35 -4.20 2.69
C ILE A 161 -13.85 -4.36 4.13
N PRO A 162 -12.73 -5.07 4.35
CA PRO A 162 -12.13 -5.19 5.68
C PRO A 162 -11.78 -3.84 6.28
N GLU A 163 -11.91 -3.74 7.60
CA GLU A 163 -11.56 -2.54 8.34
C GLU A 163 -10.05 -2.28 8.28
N SER A 164 -9.69 -1.05 7.99
CA SER A 164 -8.32 -0.52 7.96
C SER A 164 -8.26 0.86 8.62
N ALA A 165 -7.09 1.42 8.80
CA ALA A 165 -6.98 2.80 9.29
C ALA A 165 -7.68 3.80 8.36
N GLU A 166 -7.60 3.58 7.06
CA GLU A 166 -8.22 4.43 6.04
C GLU A 166 -9.75 4.33 6.07
N THR A 167 -10.31 3.10 6.10
CA THR A 167 -11.76 2.90 6.19
C THR A 167 -12.34 3.53 7.46
N ARG A 168 -11.65 3.40 8.62
CA ARG A 168 -12.07 4.05 9.87
C ARG A 168 -12.08 5.56 9.77
N ARG A 169 -11.02 6.15 9.18
CA ARG A 169 -10.93 7.61 8.98
C ARG A 169 -12.07 8.14 8.11
N ILE A 170 -12.32 7.50 6.95
CA ILE A 170 -13.40 7.93 6.05
C ILE A 170 -14.76 7.74 6.73
N ALA A 171 -14.98 6.63 7.42
CA ALA A 171 -16.24 6.39 8.15
C ALA A 171 -16.45 7.40 9.29
N ALA A 172 -15.40 7.80 9.99
CA ALA A 172 -15.46 8.84 11.00
C ALA A 172 -15.85 10.20 10.38
N LEU A 173 -15.21 10.60 9.29
CA LEU A 173 -15.55 11.80 8.53
C LEU A 173 -17.00 11.77 8.03
N ALA A 174 -17.47 10.62 7.52
CA ALA A 174 -18.86 10.46 7.08
C ALA A 174 -19.87 10.66 8.23
N ARG A 175 -19.56 10.19 9.45
CA ARG A 175 -20.45 10.34 10.62
C ARG A 175 -20.46 11.75 11.20
N ILE A 176 -19.29 12.37 11.32
CA ILE A 176 -19.20 13.73 11.94
C ILE A 176 -19.46 14.87 10.95
N GLY A 177 -19.50 14.57 9.63
CA GLY A 177 -19.59 15.54 8.55
C GLY A 177 -18.25 16.18 8.20
N THR A 178 -18.20 16.82 7.02
CA THR A 178 -16.99 17.46 6.47
C THR A 178 -16.55 18.72 7.22
N ALA A 179 -17.36 19.22 8.14
CA ALA A 179 -16.94 20.24 9.09
C ALA A 179 -16.04 19.59 10.14
N ALA A 180 -14.83 19.15 9.70
CA ALA A 180 -13.79 18.81 10.65
C ALA A 180 -13.63 20.00 11.60
N PRO A 181 -13.68 19.78 12.93
CA PRO A 181 -13.54 20.88 13.88
C PRO A 181 -12.23 21.61 13.55
N SER A 182 -12.29 22.92 13.51
CA SER A 182 -11.08 23.74 13.49
C SER A 182 -10.18 23.28 14.63
N ASP A 183 -8.89 23.27 14.42
CA ASP A 183 -7.89 22.78 15.38
C ASP A 183 -8.12 23.32 16.82
N ASP A 184 -8.66 24.52 16.92
CA ASP A 184 -8.98 25.20 18.19
C ASP A 184 -10.23 24.67 18.93
N GLY A 185 -11.06 23.82 18.31
CA GLY A 185 -12.32 23.35 18.91
C GLY A 185 -12.35 21.86 19.27
N VAL A 186 -11.39 21.08 18.79
CA VAL A 186 -11.36 19.60 18.96
C VAL A 186 -11.26 19.20 20.43
N GLU A 187 -10.37 19.83 21.18
CA GLU A 187 -10.15 19.51 22.60
C GLU A 187 -11.41 19.78 23.43
N ALA A 188 -12.03 20.95 23.25
CA ALA A 188 -13.27 21.28 23.96
C ALA A 188 -14.40 20.28 23.62
N LYS A 189 -14.46 19.83 22.37
CA LYS A 189 -15.45 18.83 21.95
C LYS A 189 -15.15 17.47 22.56
N LEU A 190 -13.90 17.04 22.58
CA LEU A 190 -13.48 15.78 23.21
C LEU A 190 -13.74 15.79 24.73
N ASP A 191 -13.45 16.90 25.41
CA ASP A 191 -13.72 17.05 26.83
C ASP A 191 -15.24 16.94 27.13
N ALA A 192 -16.07 17.63 26.35
CA ALA A 192 -17.52 17.54 26.49
C ALA A 192 -18.09 16.14 26.23
N LEU A 193 -17.54 15.43 25.24
CA LEU A 193 -17.94 14.05 24.96
C LEU A 193 -17.48 13.08 26.06
N LEU A 194 -16.26 13.28 26.60
CA LEU A 194 -15.68 12.43 27.64
C LEU A 194 -16.58 12.33 28.90
N GLU A 195 -17.29 13.38 29.23
CA GLU A 195 -18.23 13.36 30.35
C GLU A 195 -19.42 12.39 30.15
N ARG A 196 -19.73 12.07 28.87
CA ARG A 196 -20.90 11.29 28.48
C ARG A 196 -20.57 9.87 28.00
N VAL A 197 -19.31 9.55 27.63
CA VAL A 197 -18.93 8.29 26.99
C VAL A 197 -19.31 7.03 27.77
N LYS A 198 -19.53 7.11 29.09
CA LYS A 198 -19.85 5.96 29.92
C LYS A 198 -21.28 5.46 29.70
N ASP A 199 -22.22 6.37 29.60
CA ASP A 199 -23.66 6.08 29.60
C ASP A 199 -24.32 6.35 28.23
N ASP A 200 -23.59 6.94 27.28
CA ASP A 200 -24.08 7.35 25.97
C ASP A 200 -23.20 6.76 24.86
N GLU A 201 -23.72 5.72 24.19
CA GLU A 201 -23.04 5.04 23.10
C GLU A 201 -22.77 5.97 21.90
N THR A 202 -23.70 6.91 21.63
CA THR A 202 -23.54 7.89 20.54
C THR A 202 -22.37 8.83 20.84
N ALA A 203 -22.28 9.33 22.09
CA ALA A 203 -21.18 10.17 22.52
C ALA A 203 -19.85 9.41 22.48
N ARG A 204 -19.86 8.12 22.81
CA ARG A 204 -18.67 7.24 22.70
C ARG A 204 -18.22 7.08 21.26
N GLN A 205 -19.14 6.82 20.35
CA GLN A 205 -18.83 6.70 18.92
C GLN A 205 -18.30 8.02 18.37
N GLU A 206 -18.95 9.13 18.67
CA GLU A 206 -18.50 10.47 18.23
C GLU A 206 -17.09 10.80 18.77
N TYR A 207 -16.80 10.43 20.02
CA TYR A 207 -15.48 10.58 20.62
C TYR A 207 -14.41 9.78 19.83
N LEU A 208 -14.69 8.53 19.51
CA LEU A 208 -13.79 7.70 18.71
C LEU A 208 -13.60 8.26 17.30
N ASP A 209 -14.67 8.71 16.66
CA ASP A 209 -14.62 9.33 15.34
C ASP A 209 -13.74 10.59 15.33
N GLN A 210 -13.80 11.44 16.36
CA GLN A 210 -12.89 12.58 16.50
C GLN A 210 -11.42 12.15 16.58
N LEU A 211 -11.13 11.07 17.30
CA LEU A 211 -9.75 10.55 17.40
C LEU A 211 -9.25 9.92 16.09
N GLU A 212 -10.11 9.27 15.32
CA GLU A 212 -9.74 8.73 13.99
C GLU A 212 -9.46 9.88 13.00
N VAL A 213 -10.20 10.99 13.07
CA VAL A 213 -9.96 12.17 12.22
C VAL A 213 -8.68 12.91 12.61
N LEU A 214 -8.37 13.02 13.91
CA LEU A 214 -7.07 13.56 14.36
C LEU A 214 -5.88 12.73 13.86
N GLY A 215 -6.07 11.42 13.73
CA GLY A 215 -5.03 10.50 13.33
C GLY A 215 -4.14 10.02 14.46
N ALA A 216 -3.40 8.93 14.19
CA ALA A 216 -2.58 8.27 15.21
C ALA A 216 -1.33 9.08 15.62
N ASP A 217 -0.84 9.91 14.72
CA ASP A 217 0.40 10.68 14.90
C ASP A 217 0.18 11.99 15.67
N ASP A 218 -1.08 12.41 15.86
CA ASP A 218 -1.40 13.59 16.67
C ASP A 218 -1.19 13.27 18.15
N PRO A 219 -0.36 14.05 18.88
CA PRO A 219 -0.06 13.81 20.30
C PRO A 219 -1.33 13.84 21.19
N ARG A 220 -2.36 14.58 20.80
CA ARG A 220 -3.66 14.63 21.48
C ARG A 220 -4.37 13.28 21.42
N THR A 221 -4.26 12.55 20.33
CA THR A 221 -4.89 11.23 20.16
C THR A 221 -4.45 10.26 21.26
N ALA A 222 -3.14 10.17 21.54
CA ALA A 222 -2.63 9.29 22.59
C ALA A 222 -3.09 9.75 24.00
N HIS A 223 -3.20 11.05 24.23
CA HIS A 223 -3.70 11.62 25.49
C HIS A 223 -5.17 11.25 25.71
N TYR A 224 -6.02 11.55 24.75
CA TYR A 224 -7.47 11.34 24.86
C TYR A 224 -7.87 9.85 24.84
N ARG A 225 -7.10 8.98 24.18
CA ARG A 225 -7.29 7.51 24.29
C ARG A 225 -7.06 7.00 25.73
N ARG A 226 -6.07 7.55 26.45
CA ARG A 226 -5.85 7.21 27.87
C ARG A 226 -6.98 7.70 28.75
N LEU A 227 -7.48 8.92 28.53
CA LEU A 227 -8.62 9.47 29.27
C LEU A 227 -9.88 8.62 29.06
N LEU A 228 -10.17 8.21 27.82
CA LEU A 228 -11.29 7.34 27.50
C LEU A 228 -11.20 6.00 28.26
N THR A 229 -10.03 5.36 28.23
CA THR A 229 -9.80 4.09 28.94
C THR A 229 -10.05 4.27 30.44
N SER A 230 -9.51 5.33 31.06
CA SER A 230 -9.71 5.62 32.49
C SER A 230 -11.16 5.95 32.85
N ARG A 231 -11.97 6.44 31.88
CA ARG A 231 -13.38 6.77 32.13
C ARG A 231 -14.29 5.57 32.01
N LEU A 232 -13.92 4.59 31.17
CA LEU A 232 -14.72 3.38 30.94
C LEU A 232 -14.48 2.26 31.97
N PHE A 233 -13.27 2.22 32.51
CA PHE A 233 -12.81 1.19 33.48
C PHE A 233 -12.38 1.84 34.80
#